data_a5b967793a53a4c2c569689e6f05651c
#
_entry.id   a5b967793a53a4c2c569689e6f05651c
#
_cell.length_a   1.000
_cell.length_b   1.000
_cell.length_c   1.000
_cell.angle_alpha   90.00
_cell.angle_beta   90.00
_cell.angle_gamma   90.00
#
_symmetry.space_group_name_H-M   'P 1'
#
loop_
_entity.id
_entity.type
_entity.pdbx_description
1 polymer ?
#
loop_
_entity_poly.entity_id
_entity_poly.type
_entity_poly.pdbx_seq_one_letter_code
_entity_poly.pdbx_strand_id
1 'polypeptide(L)'
;VRGSFHHRDVVGMDEGSVIETDTGHELLLLRPLLADYVLSMPRGAQVVYPKDSGQVIAMGDIFPGARVLEAGVGSGALTMNLLSAIGEGGHLLSIERREDFAQIAASNVDAWFGRHHPAWELRTGDFADVVTARVEPGSIDRVVLDMLAPWENVEAASQALAPGGLFLAYVATVTQLSRTV
;
A
#
# COMPACT_ATOMS: atom_id res chain seq x y z
N VAL A 1 28.71 14.75 -10.28
CA VAL A 1 27.67 14.23 -11.18
C VAL A 1 28.34 13.19 -12.07
N ARG A 2 27.75 12.01 -12.20
CA ARG A 2 28.32 10.87 -12.95
C ARG A 2 27.87 10.86 -14.42
N GLY A 3 27.45 12.00 -14.95
CA GLY A 3 26.93 12.12 -16.31
C GLY A 3 25.43 11.87 -16.41
N SER A 4 24.94 11.80 -17.62
CA SER A 4 23.53 11.57 -17.98
C SER A 4 23.40 10.57 -19.13
N PHE A 5 22.19 10.03 -19.30
CA PHE A 5 21.78 9.21 -20.43
C PHE A 5 20.32 9.50 -20.75
N HIS A 6 19.87 9.15 -21.95
CA HIS A 6 18.46 9.29 -22.29
C HIS A 6 17.66 8.04 -21.89
N HIS A 7 16.46 8.20 -21.38
CA HIS A 7 15.57 7.08 -21.03
C HIS A 7 15.33 6.14 -22.22
N ARG A 8 15.25 6.67 -23.46
CA ARG A 8 15.09 5.86 -24.68
C ARG A 8 16.24 4.87 -24.92
N ASP A 9 17.44 5.17 -24.39
CA ASP A 9 18.62 4.34 -24.60
C ASP A 9 18.62 3.10 -23.68
N VAL A 10 17.77 3.10 -22.65
CA VAL A 10 17.65 2.01 -21.65
C VAL A 10 16.31 1.29 -21.70
N VAL A 11 15.29 1.88 -22.32
CA VAL A 11 13.98 1.24 -22.45
C VAL A 11 14.09 -0.01 -23.32
N GLY A 12 13.72 -1.16 -22.77
CA GLY A 12 13.76 -2.46 -23.44
C GLY A 12 15.08 -3.22 -23.25
N MET A 13 16.05 -2.68 -22.52
CA MET A 13 17.25 -3.42 -22.11
C MET A 13 16.93 -4.39 -20.98
N ASP A 14 17.65 -5.49 -20.94
CA ASP A 14 17.54 -6.49 -19.88
C ASP A 14 18.08 -5.96 -18.54
N GLU A 15 17.47 -6.41 -17.45
CA GLU A 15 17.97 -6.18 -16.11
C GLU A 15 19.38 -6.76 -15.94
N GLY A 16 20.28 -6.02 -15.28
CA GLY A 16 21.70 -6.39 -15.18
C GLY A 16 22.55 -5.86 -16.34
N SER A 17 21.96 -5.16 -17.32
CA SER A 17 22.73 -4.50 -18.38
C SER A 17 23.58 -3.36 -17.83
N VAL A 18 24.73 -3.15 -18.45
CA VAL A 18 25.60 -2.01 -18.14
C VAL A 18 25.48 -0.99 -19.27
N ILE A 19 25.29 0.27 -18.90
CA ILE A 19 25.26 1.41 -19.82
C ILE A 19 26.38 2.38 -19.48
N GLU A 20 26.85 3.10 -20.48
CA GLU A 20 27.82 4.17 -20.32
C GLU A 20 27.13 5.54 -20.41
N THR A 21 27.46 6.45 -19.50
CA THR A 21 26.97 7.82 -19.53
C THR A 21 27.79 8.68 -20.49
N ASP A 22 27.29 9.88 -20.81
CA ASP A 22 27.98 10.90 -21.62
C ASP A 22 29.36 11.33 -21.07
N THR A 23 29.68 11.00 -19.84
CA THR A 23 30.96 11.26 -19.18
C THR A 23 31.81 10.00 -18.99
N GLY A 24 31.47 8.88 -19.64
CA GLY A 24 32.25 7.64 -19.61
C GLY A 24 32.10 6.84 -18.29
N HIS A 25 31.07 7.08 -17.50
CA HIS A 25 30.82 6.27 -16.30
C HIS A 25 29.86 5.13 -16.63
N GLU A 26 30.23 3.93 -16.17
CA GLU A 26 29.36 2.77 -16.26
C GLU A 26 28.30 2.78 -15.16
N LEU A 27 27.06 2.46 -15.54
CA LEU A 27 25.91 2.30 -14.65
C LEU A 27 25.28 0.93 -14.89
N LEU A 28 24.97 0.24 -13.81
CA LEU A 28 24.23 -1.02 -13.84
C LEU A 28 22.74 -0.73 -13.79
N LEU A 29 21.98 -1.26 -14.75
CA LEU A 29 20.53 -1.16 -14.79
C LEU A 29 19.91 -2.27 -13.93
N LEU A 30 19.18 -1.89 -12.92
CA LEU A 30 18.44 -2.81 -12.07
C LEU A 30 16.99 -2.36 -11.96
N ARG A 31 16.08 -3.32 -11.88
CA ARG A 31 14.70 -3.04 -11.54
C ARG A 31 14.64 -2.56 -10.09
N PRO A 32 13.88 -1.50 -9.76
CA PRO A 32 13.75 -1.04 -8.38
C PRO A 32 13.08 -2.11 -7.52
N LEU A 33 13.52 -2.25 -6.29
CA LEU A 33 12.76 -2.96 -5.27
C LEU A 33 11.51 -2.15 -4.89
N LEU A 34 10.48 -2.81 -4.36
CA LEU A 34 9.28 -2.11 -3.87
C LEU A 34 9.63 -1.02 -2.85
N ALA A 35 10.62 -1.29 -2.00
CA ALA A 35 11.13 -0.31 -1.03
C ALA A 35 11.67 0.96 -1.71
N ASP A 36 12.42 0.81 -2.80
CA ASP A 36 12.98 1.95 -3.54
C ASP A 36 11.88 2.71 -4.28
N TYR A 37 10.91 1.99 -4.87
CA TYR A 37 9.78 2.60 -5.55
C TYR A 37 8.93 3.43 -4.59
N VAL A 38 8.54 2.88 -3.44
CA VAL A 38 7.76 3.58 -2.39
C VAL A 38 8.45 4.87 -1.95
N LEU A 39 9.80 4.88 -1.88
CA LEU A 39 10.55 6.06 -1.46
C LEU A 39 10.70 7.12 -2.56
N SER A 40 10.51 6.77 -3.83
CA SER A 40 10.72 7.65 -4.99
C SER A 40 9.46 8.00 -5.77
N MET A 41 8.35 7.25 -5.61
CA MET A 41 7.10 7.47 -6.34
C MET A 41 6.46 8.83 -6.07
N PRO A 42 5.56 9.33 -6.94
CA PRO A 42 4.75 10.52 -6.66
C PRO A 42 3.96 10.39 -5.37
N ARG A 43 3.96 11.45 -4.55
CA ARG A 43 3.31 11.43 -3.23
C ARG A 43 2.29 12.55 -3.09
N GLY A 44 1.09 12.19 -2.62
CA GLY A 44 0.08 13.14 -2.12
C GLY A 44 0.10 13.23 -0.59
N ALA A 45 0.47 12.14 0.09
CA ALA A 45 0.53 12.03 1.54
C ALA A 45 1.88 11.46 2.00
N GLN A 46 2.12 11.53 3.30
CA GLN A 46 3.22 10.80 3.95
C GLN A 46 3.00 9.30 3.76
N VAL A 47 4.08 8.57 3.49
CA VAL A 47 4.01 7.12 3.24
C VAL A 47 4.40 6.33 4.49
N VAL A 48 3.80 5.16 4.68
CA VAL A 48 4.33 4.14 5.59
C VAL A 48 5.65 3.63 5.01
N TYR A 49 6.72 3.78 5.78
CA TYR A 49 8.05 3.38 5.32
C TYR A 49 8.19 1.86 5.21
N PRO A 50 9.07 1.35 4.33
CA PRO A 50 9.26 -0.09 4.12
C PRO A 50 9.54 -0.89 5.40
N LYS A 51 10.27 -0.31 6.36
CA LYS A 51 10.52 -0.95 7.67
C LYS A 51 9.24 -1.15 8.48
N ASP A 52 8.29 -0.22 8.37
CA ASP A 52 7.02 -0.27 9.11
C ASP A 52 6.01 -1.13 8.38
N SER A 53 5.92 -1.06 7.05
CA SER A 53 5.07 -1.97 6.27
C SER A 53 5.50 -3.44 6.43
N GLY A 54 6.81 -3.71 6.54
CA GLY A 54 7.32 -5.03 6.88
C GLY A 54 6.82 -5.53 8.25
N GLN A 55 6.74 -4.65 9.25
CA GLN A 55 6.17 -4.99 10.56
C GLN A 55 4.66 -5.23 10.46
N VAL A 56 3.92 -4.41 9.71
CA VAL A 56 2.47 -4.63 9.47
C VAL A 56 2.23 -6.01 8.86
N ILE A 57 2.99 -6.39 7.84
CA ILE A 57 2.85 -7.70 7.19
C ILE A 57 3.17 -8.83 8.17
N ALA A 58 4.32 -8.76 8.87
CA ALA A 58 4.79 -9.84 9.73
C ALA A 58 3.97 -9.97 11.02
N MET A 59 3.72 -8.85 11.73
CA MET A 59 3.00 -8.86 13.00
C MET A 59 1.49 -8.98 12.82
N GLY A 60 0.98 -8.51 11.68
CA GLY A 60 -0.42 -8.68 11.29
C GLY A 60 -0.73 -10.03 10.70
N ASP A 61 0.28 -10.89 10.50
CA ASP A 61 0.12 -12.18 9.83
C ASP A 61 -0.70 -12.03 8.53
N ILE A 62 -0.26 -11.11 7.65
CA ILE A 62 -0.87 -10.93 6.34
C ILE A 62 -0.40 -12.08 5.44
N PHE A 63 -1.30 -12.98 5.09
CA PHE A 63 -0.97 -14.22 4.40
C PHE A 63 -1.51 -14.26 2.95
N PRO A 64 -0.94 -15.10 2.08
CA PRO A 64 -1.46 -15.29 0.71
C PRO A 64 -2.92 -15.75 0.72
N GLY A 65 -3.76 -15.05 -0.03
CA GLY A 65 -5.20 -15.33 -0.09
C GLY A 65 -6.04 -14.61 0.96
N ALA A 66 -5.45 -13.84 1.87
CA ALA A 66 -6.18 -13.11 2.91
C ALA A 66 -7.14 -12.06 2.31
N ARG A 67 -8.23 -11.84 3.02
CA ARG A 67 -9.19 -10.75 2.79
C ARG A 67 -8.84 -9.60 3.72
N VAL A 68 -8.33 -8.53 3.16
CA VAL A 68 -7.82 -7.38 3.93
C VAL A 68 -8.66 -6.14 3.65
N LEU A 69 -8.94 -5.39 4.70
CA LEU A 69 -9.56 -4.08 4.65
C LEU A 69 -8.54 -3.04 5.09
N GLU A 70 -8.24 -2.10 4.21
CA GLU A 70 -7.29 -1.00 4.44
C GLU A 70 -8.01 0.33 4.44
N ALA A 71 -7.62 1.26 5.31
CA ALA A 71 -8.04 2.65 5.18
C ALA A 71 -6.91 3.61 5.55
N GLY A 72 -6.96 4.78 4.87
CA GLY A 72 -5.85 5.73 4.87
C GLY A 72 -4.82 5.38 3.82
N VAL A 73 -5.27 5.18 2.58
CA VAL A 73 -4.47 4.70 1.44
C VAL A 73 -3.33 5.65 1.10
N GLY A 74 -3.59 6.96 1.18
CA GLY A 74 -2.63 8.01 0.91
C GLY A 74 -2.02 7.90 -0.49
N SER A 75 -0.74 7.56 -0.57
CA SER A 75 -0.03 7.41 -1.85
C SER A 75 0.04 5.95 -2.35
N GLY A 76 -0.59 4.99 -1.65
CA GLY A 76 -0.62 3.58 -2.01
C GLY A 76 0.60 2.75 -1.57
N ALA A 77 1.44 3.29 -0.70
CA ALA A 77 2.66 2.60 -0.25
C ALA A 77 2.36 1.30 0.50
N LEU A 78 1.49 1.38 1.51
CA LEU A 78 1.08 0.19 2.27
C LEU A 78 0.25 -0.75 1.40
N THR A 79 -0.65 -0.20 0.58
CA THR A 79 -1.45 -0.94 -0.39
C THR A 79 -0.62 -1.89 -1.26
N MET A 80 0.49 -1.41 -1.84
CA MET A 80 1.37 -2.25 -2.67
C MET A 80 2.02 -3.37 -1.87
N ASN A 81 2.40 -3.13 -0.62
CA ASN A 81 2.95 -4.16 0.26
C ASN A 81 1.89 -5.21 0.63
N LEU A 82 0.67 -4.77 0.96
CA LEU A 82 -0.47 -5.67 1.24
C LEU A 82 -0.80 -6.53 0.02
N LEU A 83 -0.93 -5.94 -1.16
CA LEU A 83 -1.19 -6.66 -2.42
C LEU A 83 -0.11 -7.68 -2.74
N SER A 84 1.18 -7.31 -2.53
CA SER A 84 2.29 -8.24 -2.73
C SER A 84 2.24 -9.42 -1.76
N ALA A 85 1.75 -9.21 -0.53
CA ALA A 85 1.65 -10.26 0.48
C ALA A 85 0.46 -11.20 0.25
N ILE A 86 -0.73 -10.65 -0.07
CA ILE A 86 -1.93 -11.48 -0.27
C ILE A 86 -1.95 -12.18 -1.64
N GLY A 87 -1.23 -11.62 -2.63
CA GLY A 87 -1.24 -12.11 -4.00
C GLY A 87 -2.59 -11.99 -4.71
N GLU A 88 -2.68 -12.54 -5.92
CA GLU A 88 -3.90 -12.45 -6.75
C GLU A 88 -5.07 -13.29 -6.22
N GLY A 89 -4.81 -14.25 -5.36
CA GLY A 89 -5.83 -15.09 -4.72
C GLY A 89 -6.48 -14.47 -3.50
N GLY A 90 -5.96 -13.33 -3.02
CA GLY A 90 -6.51 -12.56 -1.91
C GLY A 90 -7.54 -11.53 -2.37
N HIS A 91 -7.95 -10.67 -1.44
CA HIS A 91 -8.80 -9.52 -1.72
C HIS A 91 -8.43 -8.37 -0.80
N LEU A 92 -8.11 -7.20 -1.37
CA LEU A 92 -7.83 -5.97 -0.65
C LEU A 92 -8.88 -4.92 -1.03
N LEU A 93 -9.71 -4.54 -0.06
CA LEU A 93 -10.55 -3.36 -0.15
C LEU A 93 -9.86 -2.19 0.54
N SER A 94 -9.45 -1.19 -0.24
CA SER A 94 -8.80 0.02 0.26
C SER A 94 -9.78 1.20 0.22
N ILE A 95 -9.86 1.94 1.33
CA ILE A 95 -10.77 3.08 1.49
C ILE A 95 -9.96 4.35 1.73
N GLU A 96 -10.17 5.34 0.88
CA GLU A 96 -9.55 6.66 1.00
C GLU A 96 -10.64 7.75 0.99
N ARG A 97 -10.56 8.69 1.94
CA ARG A 97 -11.55 9.77 2.02
C ARG A 97 -11.35 10.82 0.93
N ARG A 98 -10.10 11.05 0.55
CA ARG A 98 -9.71 12.10 -0.38
C ARG A 98 -9.57 11.55 -1.80
N GLU A 99 -10.38 12.06 -2.70
CA GLU A 99 -10.38 11.66 -4.12
C GLU A 99 -9.01 11.89 -4.79
N ASP A 100 -8.34 13.01 -4.49
CA ASP A 100 -7.02 13.32 -5.04
C ASP A 100 -5.94 12.31 -4.59
N PHE A 101 -6.00 11.83 -3.35
CA PHE A 101 -5.11 10.78 -2.86
C PHE A 101 -5.45 9.42 -3.46
N ALA A 102 -6.73 9.09 -3.57
CA ALA A 102 -7.17 7.86 -4.23
C ALA A 102 -6.65 7.75 -5.67
N GLN A 103 -6.69 8.85 -6.43
CA GLN A 103 -6.16 8.91 -7.80
C GLN A 103 -4.63 8.73 -7.85
N ILE A 104 -3.90 9.34 -6.92
CA ILE A 104 -2.44 9.16 -6.81
C ILE A 104 -2.12 7.71 -6.47
N ALA A 105 -2.81 7.13 -5.50
CA ALA A 105 -2.63 5.73 -5.11
C ALA A 105 -2.91 4.78 -6.29
N ALA A 106 -4.02 4.98 -7.00
CA ALA A 106 -4.35 4.17 -8.18
C ALA A 106 -3.24 4.22 -9.23
N SER A 107 -2.75 5.42 -9.55
CA SER A 107 -1.67 5.59 -10.51
C SER A 107 -0.36 4.90 -10.06
N ASN A 108 0.00 5.00 -8.78
CA ASN A 108 1.20 4.38 -8.24
C ASN A 108 1.12 2.85 -8.21
N VAL A 109 -0.02 2.32 -7.77
CA VAL A 109 -0.25 0.87 -7.70
C VAL A 109 -0.25 0.27 -9.11
N ASP A 110 -0.97 0.86 -10.06
CA ASP A 110 -1.01 0.40 -11.45
C ASP A 110 0.37 0.49 -12.12
N ALA A 111 1.14 1.54 -11.84
CA ALA A 111 2.52 1.68 -12.36
C ALA A 111 3.46 0.61 -11.80
N TRP A 112 3.33 0.27 -10.52
CA TRP A 112 4.16 -0.76 -9.90
C TRP A 112 3.87 -2.15 -10.45
N PHE A 113 2.60 -2.54 -10.54
CA PHE A 113 2.20 -3.86 -11.03
C PHE A 113 2.12 -3.95 -12.56
N GLY A 114 2.29 -2.83 -13.29
CA GLY A 114 2.15 -2.76 -14.75
C GLY A 114 0.71 -2.96 -15.25
N ARG A 115 -0.24 -3.05 -14.36
CA ARG A 115 -1.68 -3.24 -14.61
C ARG A 115 -2.49 -2.96 -13.35
N HIS A 116 -3.79 -2.85 -13.50
CA HIS A 116 -4.67 -2.93 -12.34
C HIS A 116 -4.57 -4.31 -11.66
N HIS A 117 -4.32 -4.31 -10.34
CA HIS A 117 -4.14 -5.57 -9.60
C HIS A 117 -5.50 -6.25 -9.39
N PRO A 118 -5.69 -7.53 -9.79
CA PRO A 118 -7.01 -8.19 -9.78
C PRO A 118 -7.60 -8.37 -8.37
N ALA A 119 -6.76 -8.45 -7.35
CA ALA A 119 -7.19 -8.56 -5.95
C ALA A 119 -7.49 -7.20 -5.28
N TRP A 120 -7.42 -6.08 -6.01
CA TRP A 120 -7.56 -4.76 -5.42
C TRP A 120 -8.86 -4.06 -5.80
N GLU A 121 -9.54 -3.56 -4.79
CA GLU A 121 -10.69 -2.65 -4.92
C GLU A 121 -10.40 -1.36 -4.14
N LEU A 122 -10.45 -0.21 -4.82
CA LEU A 122 -10.30 1.10 -4.19
C LEU A 122 -11.66 1.81 -4.15
N ARG A 123 -12.02 2.35 -2.99
CA ARG A 123 -13.24 3.14 -2.78
C ARG A 123 -12.93 4.48 -2.14
N THR A 124 -13.57 5.52 -2.64
CA THR A 124 -13.53 6.84 -2.01
C THR A 124 -14.72 6.99 -1.06
N GLY A 125 -14.46 7.43 0.17
CA GLY A 125 -15.50 7.65 1.17
C GLY A 125 -15.02 7.56 2.61
N ASP A 126 -15.97 7.68 3.53
CA ASP A 126 -15.74 7.42 4.95
C ASP A 126 -15.68 5.91 5.21
N PHE A 127 -14.76 5.50 6.10
CA PHE A 127 -14.54 4.08 6.39
C PHE A 127 -15.80 3.37 6.86
N ALA A 128 -16.47 3.92 7.88
CA ALA A 128 -17.64 3.27 8.47
C ALA A 128 -18.79 3.15 7.47
N ASP A 129 -19.01 4.19 6.65
CA ASP A 129 -20.05 4.19 5.62
C ASP A 129 -19.80 3.14 4.54
N VAL A 130 -18.56 3.07 4.03
CA VAL A 130 -18.19 2.11 2.99
C VAL A 130 -18.25 0.68 3.52
N VAL A 131 -17.74 0.43 4.74
CA VAL A 131 -17.77 -0.89 5.37
C VAL A 131 -19.22 -1.35 5.57
N THR A 132 -20.06 -0.52 6.15
CA THR A 132 -21.48 -0.85 6.40
C THR A 132 -22.25 -1.15 5.10
N ALA A 133 -21.91 -0.44 4.02
CA ALA A 133 -22.62 -0.59 2.75
C ALA A 133 -22.13 -1.77 1.89
N ARG A 134 -20.89 -2.26 2.08
CA ARG A 134 -20.24 -3.14 1.11
C ARG A 134 -19.56 -4.37 1.68
N VAL A 135 -19.26 -4.39 2.98
CA VAL A 135 -18.54 -5.50 3.61
C VAL A 135 -19.54 -6.39 4.33
N GLU A 136 -19.52 -7.67 4.00
CA GLU A 136 -20.31 -8.66 4.74
C GLU A 136 -19.72 -8.83 6.14
N PRO A 137 -20.54 -8.75 7.19
CA PRO A 137 -20.06 -8.94 8.57
C PRO A 137 -19.32 -10.27 8.74
N GLY A 138 -18.19 -10.23 9.44
CA GLY A 138 -17.40 -11.42 9.72
C GLY A 138 -16.64 -11.99 8.51
N SER A 139 -16.47 -11.21 7.43
CA SER A 139 -15.86 -11.70 6.19
C SER A 139 -14.40 -11.28 5.98
N ILE A 140 -13.84 -10.44 6.85
CA ILE A 140 -12.50 -9.87 6.70
C ILE A 140 -11.53 -10.54 7.67
N ASP A 141 -10.37 -10.96 7.18
CA ASP A 141 -9.33 -11.58 8.01
C ASP A 141 -8.50 -10.52 8.77
N ARG A 142 -8.20 -9.41 8.12
CA ARG A 142 -7.31 -8.36 8.63
C ARG A 142 -7.86 -6.97 8.31
N VAL A 143 -7.89 -6.10 9.30
CA VAL A 143 -8.17 -4.66 9.13
C VAL A 143 -6.90 -3.88 9.45
N VAL A 144 -6.47 -3.00 8.55
CA VAL A 144 -5.27 -2.16 8.71
C VAL A 144 -5.65 -0.70 8.51
N LEU A 145 -5.52 0.11 9.55
CA LEU A 145 -5.85 1.53 9.54
C LEU A 145 -4.62 2.41 9.71
N ASP A 146 -4.31 3.20 8.68
CA ASP A 146 -3.32 4.28 8.72
C ASP A 146 -4.03 5.63 8.59
N MET A 147 -4.64 6.07 9.68
CA MET A 147 -5.46 7.28 9.70
C MET A 147 -5.34 8.04 11.01
N LEU A 148 -5.79 9.29 10.99
CA LEU A 148 -5.65 10.20 12.12
C LEU A 148 -6.39 9.72 13.38
N ALA A 149 -7.57 9.12 13.22
CA ALA A 149 -8.46 8.73 14.32
C ALA A 149 -8.99 7.29 14.15
N PRO A 150 -8.10 6.25 14.21
CA PRO A 150 -8.53 4.86 14.00
C PRO A 150 -9.54 4.37 15.05
N TRP A 151 -9.53 4.92 16.27
CA TRP A 151 -10.49 4.58 17.33
C TRP A 151 -11.95 4.86 16.98
N GLU A 152 -12.23 5.82 16.09
CA GLU A 152 -13.58 6.14 15.63
C GLU A 152 -14.17 5.07 14.72
N ASN A 153 -13.33 4.16 14.25
CA ASN A 153 -13.68 3.12 13.27
C ASN A 153 -13.62 1.69 13.85
N VAL A 154 -13.32 1.55 15.14
CA VAL A 154 -13.17 0.22 15.79
C VAL A 154 -14.47 -0.59 15.70
N GLU A 155 -15.62 0.05 15.88
CA GLU A 155 -16.93 -0.62 15.81
C GLU A 155 -17.17 -1.22 14.41
N ALA A 156 -17.00 -0.42 13.35
CA ALA A 156 -17.16 -0.88 11.97
C ALA A 156 -16.13 -1.96 11.61
N ALA A 157 -14.87 -1.79 12.04
CA ALA A 157 -13.84 -2.79 11.86
C ALA A 157 -14.16 -4.11 12.56
N SER A 158 -14.67 -4.05 13.80
CA SER A 158 -15.07 -5.24 14.58
C SER A 158 -16.20 -6.00 13.91
N GLN A 159 -17.18 -5.31 13.34
CA GLN A 159 -18.28 -5.94 12.62
C GLN A 159 -17.81 -6.64 11.32
N ALA A 160 -16.82 -6.06 10.64
CA ALA A 160 -16.26 -6.62 9.42
C ALA A 160 -15.38 -7.85 9.66
N LEU A 161 -14.65 -7.88 10.79
CA LEU A 161 -13.68 -8.93 11.09
C LEU A 161 -14.34 -10.28 11.35
N ALA A 162 -13.77 -11.31 10.73
CA ALA A 162 -14.07 -12.70 11.05
C ALA A 162 -13.66 -13.04 12.49
N PRO A 163 -14.26 -14.05 13.12
CA PRO A 163 -13.79 -14.57 14.41
C PRO A 163 -12.30 -14.94 14.34
N GLY A 164 -11.48 -14.34 15.22
CA GLY A 164 -10.01 -14.49 15.20
C GLY A 164 -9.28 -13.58 14.22
N GLY A 165 -9.99 -12.71 13.51
CA GLY A 165 -9.40 -11.68 12.67
C GLY A 165 -8.63 -10.64 13.49
N LEU A 166 -7.66 -9.94 12.87
CA LEU A 166 -6.82 -8.96 13.54
C LEU A 166 -7.11 -7.55 13.07
N PHE A 167 -7.15 -6.64 14.05
CA PHE A 167 -7.18 -5.20 13.84
C PHE A 167 -5.80 -4.60 14.09
N LEU A 168 -5.28 -3.85 13.12
CA LEU A 168 -4.01 -3.14 13.19
C LEU A 168 -4.26 -1.65 12.96
N ALA A 169 -3.67 -0.82 13.81
CA ALA A 169 -3.68 0.63 13.64
C ALA A 169 -2.25 1.16 13.64
N TYR A 170 -1.89 1.87 12.58
CA TYR A 170 -0.63 2.61 12.52
C TYR A 170 -0.87 4.01 13.09
N VAL A 171 -0.20 4.33 14.21
CA VAL A 171 -0.40 5.57 14.95
C VAL A 171 0.92 6.26 15.24
N ALA A 172 0.92 7.59 15.19
CA ALA A 172 2.13 8.40 15.34
C ALA A 172 2.39 8.85 16.78
N THR A 173 1.39 8.77 17.68
CA THR A 173 1.47 9.33 19.03
C THR A 173 0.92 8.39 20.10
N VAL A 174 1.45 8.53 21.32
CA VAL A 174 0.97 7.78 22.49
C VAL A 174 -0.52 8.10 22.79
N THR A 175 -0.95 9.33 22.54
CA THR A 175 -2.36 9.72 22.70
C THR A 175 -3.28 8.96 21.75
N GLN A 176 -2.88 8.81 20.48
CA GLN A 176 -3.62 8.01 19.51
C GLN A 176 -3.66 6.54 19.94
N LEU A 177 -2.51 5.98 20.34
CA LEU A 177 -2.43 4.61 20.84
C LEU A 177 -3.38 4.39 22.02
N SER A 178 -3.33 5.25 23.05
CA SER A 178 -4.20 5.15 24.23
C SER A 178 -5.70 5.30 23.95
N ARG A 179 -6.08 5.90 22.82
CA ARG A 179 -7.49 6.02 22.40
C ARG A 179 -7.94 4.84 21.55
N THR A 180 -7.01 4.13 20.93
CA THR A 180 -7.31 2.99 20.06
C THR A 180 -7.40 1.67 20.84
N VAL A 181 -6.70 1.57 21.98
CA VAL A 181 -6.71 0.43 22.89
C VAL A 181 -7.73 0.65 23.99
#